data_658c2c47fdf28453a624c8153af8c88c
#
_entry.id   658c2c47fdf28453a624c8153af8c88c
#
_cell.length_a   1.000
_cell.length_b   1.000
_cell.length_c   1.000
_cell.angle_alpha   90.00
_cell.angle_beta   90.00
_cell.angle_gamma   90.00
#
_symmetry.space_group_name_H-M   'P 1'
#
loop_
_entity.id
_entity.type
_entity.pdbx_description
1 polymer ?
#
loop_
_entity_poly.entity_id
_entity_poly.type
_entity_poly.pdbx_seq_one_letter_code
_entity_poly.pdbx_strand_id
1 'polypeptide(L)'
;IAVRRVHLTFPEDQVTEPVIWAIGHEFQVITNVRRANISDGAGWMALDLEGDEAQIDLAIAYLRARRIEVEPIEGEDAPQR
;
A
#
# COMPACT_ATOMS: atom_id res chain seq x y z
N ILE A 1 -11.94 -14.46 0.16
CA ILE A 1 -10.68 -13.71 0.09
C ILE A 1 -10.75 -12.68 -1.02
N ALA A 2 -10.40 -11.47 -0.70
CA ALA A 2 -10.41 -10.38 -1.66
C ALA A 2 -8.98 -9.96 -1.99
N VAL A 3 -8.83 -9.39 -3.16
CA VAL A 3 -7.56 -8.79 -3.56
C VAL A 3 -7.89 -7.37 -3.98
N ARG A 4 -7.17 -6.42 -3.40
CA ARG A 4 -7.39 -5.03 -3.73
C ARG A 4 -6.06 -4.41 -4.12
N ARG A 5 -6.03 -3.81 -5.29
CA ARG A 5 -4.82 -3.19 -5.80
C ARG A 5 -4.84 -1.72 -5.48
N VAL A 6 -3.77 -1.23 -4.90
CA VAL A 6 -3.71 0.15 -4.46
C VAL A 6 -2.38 0.78 -4.87
N HIS A 7 -2.43 2.09 -4.99
CA HIS A 7 -1.25 2.91 -5.26
C HIS A 7 -1.00 3.74 -4.02
N LEU A 8 0.18 3.62 -3.48
CA LEU A 8 0.57 4.36 -2.27
C LEU A 8 1.54 5.46 -2.64
N THR A 9 1.33 6.62 -2.05
CA THR A 9 2.31 7.71 -2.17
C THR A 9 2.77 8.03 -0.76
N PHE A 10 4.06 7.95 -0.55
CA PHE A 10 4.66 8.11 0.77
C PHE A 10 5.17 9.52 0.95
N PRO A 11 4.85 10.17 2.07
CA PRO A 11 5.50 11.43 2.37
C PRO A 11 6.96 11.16 2.71
N GLU A 12 7.75 12.20 2.65
CA GLU A 12 9.18 12.08 2.79
C GLU A 12 9.57 11.38 4.09
N ASP A 13 8.90 11.69 5.16
CA ASP A 13 9.27 11.15 6.46
C ASP A 13 8.79 9.73 6.70
N GLN A 14 8.02 9.18 5.76
CA GLN A 14 7.51 7.82 5.92
C GLN A 14 8.27 6.82 5.06
N VAL A 15 9.08 7.29 4.14
CA VAL A 15 9.72 6.39 3.19
C VAL A 15 10.66 5.42 3.88
N THR A 16 11.24 5.82 4.99
CA THR A 16 12.19 4.98 5.70
C THR A 16 11.53 4.01 6.67
N GLU A 17 10.22 4.11 6.83
CA GLU A 17 9.51 3.25 7.77
C GLU A 17 9.22 1.90 7.14
N PRO A 18 9.33 0.82 7.88
CA PRO A 18 8.99 -0.49 7.32
C PRO A 18 7.48 -0.70 7.31
N VAL A 19 6.79 0.15 6.57
CA VAL A 19 5.33 0.21 6.60
C VAL A 19 4.72 -1.05 6.03
N ILE A 20 5.27 -1.54 4.93
CA ILE A 20 4.71 -2.72 4.27
C ILE A 20 4.85 -3.94 5.17
N TRP A 21 6.00 -4.08 5.83
CA TRP A 21 6.17 -5.15 6.79
C TRP A 21 5.15 -5.01 7.92
N ALA A 22 4.94 -3.77 8.38
CA ALA A 22 4.06 -3.53 9.51
C ALA A 22 2.63 -3.95 9.20
N ILE A 23 2.11 -3.61 8.02
CA ILE A 23 0.72 -3.97 7.74
C ILE A 23 0.56 -5.46 7.54
N GLY A 24 1.56 -6.13 6.99
CA GLY A 24 1.49 -7.57 6.86
C GLY A 24 1.61 -8.28 8.21
N HIS A 25 2.23 -7.61 9.17
CA HIS A 25 2.41 -8.17 10.50
C HIS A 25 1.23 -7.87 11.42
N GLU A 26 0.67 -6.66 11.29
CA GLU A 26 -0.41 -6.22 12.18
C GLU A 26 -1.77 -6.74 11.75
N PHE A 27 -1.96 -6.93 10.48
CA PHE A 27 -3.26 -7.30 9.94
C PHE A 27 -3.11 -8.59 9.16
N GLN A 28 -4.23 -9.28 8.98
CA GLN A 28 -4.20 -10.54 8.23
C GLN A 28 -4.33 -10.23 6.76
N VAL A 29 -3.30 -9.60 6.22
CA VAL A 29 -3.23 -9.31 4.79
C VAL A 29 -1.89 -9.75 4.27
N ILE A 30 -1.89 -10.18 3.02
CA ILE A 30 -0.68 -10.51 2.30
C ILE A 30 -0.40 -9.35 1.36
N THR A 31 0.81 -8.85 1.39
CA THR A 31 1.19 -7.74 0.54
C THR A 31 2.03 -8.26 -0.61
N ASN A 32 1.78 -7.76 -1.78
CA ASN A 32 2.47 -8.20 -2.97
C ASN A 32 2.85 -6.95 -3.77
N VAL A 33 4.11 -6.57 -3.71
CA VAL A 33 4.56 -5.35 -4.37
C VAL A 33 4.68 -5.60 -5.86
N ARG A 34 4.01 -4.78 -6.63
CA ARG A 34 4.04 -4.90 -8.08
C ARG A 34 5.05 -3.96 -8.69
N ARG A 35 5.12 -2.75 -8.19
CA ARG A 35 6.06 -1.74 -8.68
C ARG A 35 6.35 -0.79 -7.54
N ALA A 36 7.52 -0.21 -7.56
CA ALA A 36 7.88 0.77 -6.55
C ALA A 36 8.97 1.66 -7.08
N ASN A 37 8.97 2.89 -6.62
CA ASN A 37 10.03 3.82 -6.94
C ASN A 37 10.25 4.69 -5.71
N ILE A 38 11.35 4.44 -5.04
CA ILE A 38 11.67 5.16 -3.81
C ILE A 38 12.92 5.99 -4.11
N SER A 39 12.79 7.29 -3.93
CA SER A 39 13.91 8.16 -4.16
C SER A 39 13.90 9.23 -3.08
N ASP A 40 14.92 10.10 -3.12
CA ASP A 40 15.02 11.12 -2.10
C ASP A 40 13.77 11.96 -2.08
N GLY A 41 13.19 12.08 -0.92
CA GLY A 41 12.09 13.00 -0.70
C GLY A 41 10.71 12.49 -1.09
N ALA A 42 10.62 11.41 -1.82
CA ALA A 42 9.30 10.92 -2.21
C ALA A 42 9.41 9.49 -2.66
N GLY A 43 8.32 8.76 -2.51
CA GLY A 43 8.26 7.39 -2.97
C GLY A 43 6.85 7.01 -3.28
N TRP A 44 6.68 6.05 -4.18
CA TRP A 44 5.37 5.50 -4.46
C TRP A 44 5.48 4.01 -4.69
N MET A 45 4.37 3.34 -4.55
CA MET A 45 4.35 1.89 -4.66
C MET A 45 2.98 1.44 -5.10
N ALA A 46 2.94 0.49 -6.00
CA ALA A 46 1.71 -0.18 -6.37
C ALA A 46 1.77 -1.58 -5.82
N LEU A 47 0.76 -1.96 -5.06
CA LEU A 47 0.77 -3.30 -4.48
C LEU A 47 -0.64 -3.86 -4.38
N ASP A 48 -0.70 -5.17 -4.24
CA ASP A 48 -1.94 -5.86 -3.98
C ASP A 48 -2.01 -6.20 -2.51
N LEU A 49 -3.20 -6.00 -1.94
CA LEU A 49 -3.50 -6.42 -0.58
C LEU A 49 -4.50 -7.56 -0.68
N GLU A 50 -4.15 -8.68 -0.12
CA GLU A 50 -4.97 -9.87 -0.23
C GLU A 50 -5.40 -10.33 1.15
N GLY A 51 -6.68 -10.60 1.31
CA GLY A 51 -7.22 -11.04 2.58
C GLY A 51 -8.70 -10.75 2.66
N ASP A 52 -9.25 -10.80 3.86
CA ASP A 52 -10.63 -10.42 4.07
C ASP A 52 -10.78 -8.93 3.90
N GLU A 53 -11.93 -8.51 3.37
CA GLU A 53 -12.17 -7.11 3.12
C GLU A 53 -11.99 -6.26 4.37
N ALA A 54 -12.46 -6.78 5.50
CA ALA A 54 -12.34 -6.03 6.75
C ALA A 54 -10.87 -5.79 7.13
N GLN A 55 -10.04 -6.79 6.91
CA GLN A 55 -8.61 -6.66 7.22
C GLN A 55 -7.93 -5.71 6.26
N ILE A 56 -8.31 -5.78 4.99
CA ILE A 56 -7.77 -4.86 3.99
C ILE A 56 -8.15 -3.43 4.35
N ASP A 57 -9.40 -3.21 4.76
CA ASP A 57 -9.83 -1.89 5.14
C ASP A 57 -9.05 -1.35 6.33
N LEU A 58 -8.77 -2.22 7.30
CA LEU A 58 -7.99 -1.80 8.45
C LEU A 58 -6.56 -1.45 8.06
N ALA A 59 -5.98 -2.20 7.16
CA ALA A 59 -4.63 -1.93 6.69
C ALA A 59 -4.58 -0.59 5.97
N ILE A 60 -5.60 -0.32 5.15
CA ILE A 60 -5.64 0.96 4.43
C ILE A 60 -5.81 2.12 5.42
N ALA A 61 -6.66 1.94 6.42
CA ALA A 61 -6.85 2.98 7.42
C ALA A 61 -5.54 3.26 8.18
N TYR A 62 -4.80 2.21 8.47
CA TYR A 62 -3.50 2.34 9.12
C TYR A 62 -2.56 3.19 8.27
N LEU A 63 -2.53 2.91 6.97
CA LEU A 63 -1.65 3.66 6.07
C LEU A 63 -2.05 5.13 6.02
N ARG A 64 -3.36 5.38 5.92
CA ARG A 64 -3.84 6.75 5.83
C ARG A 64 -3.58 7.52 7.12
N ALA A 65 -3.64 6.84 8.24
CA ALA A 65 -3.35 7.49 9.52
C ALA A 65 -1.89 7.94 9.61
N ARG A 66 -1.04 7.33 8.82
CA ARG A 66 0.37 7.72 8.77
C ARG A 66 0.64 8.68 7.63
N ARG A 67 -0.40 9.28 7.07
CA ARG A 67 -0.30 10.28 6.02
C ARG A 67 0.22 9.72 4.70
N ILE A 68 0.03 8.43 4.49
CA ILE A 68 0.34 7.79 3.23
C ILE A 68 -0.91 7.84 2.39
N GLU A 69 -0.81 8.38 1.19
CA GLU A 69 -1.96 8.44 0.30
C GLU A 69 -2.20 7.07 -0.30
N VAL A 70 -3.44 6.64 -0.26
CA VAL A 70 -3.82 5.34 -0.77
C VAL A 70 -4.93 5.53 -1.77
N GLU A 71 -4.69 5.13 -3.01
CA GLU A 71 -5.68 5.24 -4.06
C GLU A 71 -5.89 3.89 -4.69
N PRO A 72 -7.14 3.51 -4.92
CA PRO A 72 -7.40 2.25 -5.58
C PRO A 72 -6.95 2.30 -7.04
N ILE A 73 -6.46 1.18 -7.52
CA ILE A 73 -6.13 1.01 -8.92
C ILE A 73 -7.13 0.02 -9.45
N GLU A 74 -7.87 0.40 -10.48
CA GLU A 74 -8.91 -0.44 -11.01
C GLU A 74 -8.49 -1.09 -12.29
N GLY A 75 -8.86 -2.34 -12.42
CA GLY A 75 -8.61 -3.07 -13.63
C GLY A 75 -7.17 -3.49 -13.76
N GLU A 76 -6.91 -4.10 -14.88
CA GLU A 76 -5.60 -4.57 -15.19
C GLU A 76 -4.66 -3.48 -15.56
N ASP A 77 -5.22 -2.37 -15.94
CA ASP A 77 -4.45 -1.30 -16.51
C ASP A 77 -3.97 -0.37 -15.46
N ALA A 78 -3.31 -0.91 -14.49
CA ALA A 78 -2.69 -0.08 -13.47
C ALA A 78 -1.81 0.96 -14.17
N PRO A 79 -1.68 2.12 -13.55
CA PRO A 79 -0.81 3.15 -14.10
C PRO A 79 0.55 2.60 -14.41
N GLN A 80 1.05 2.95 -15.53
CA GLN A 80 2.30 2.41 -15.99
C GLN A 80 3.46 3.33 -15.75
N ARG A 81 3.30 4.35 -15.05
CA ARG A 81 4.40 5.25 -14.92
C ARG A 81 5.11 5.13 -13.65
#